data_18ec270d3c76ab40bef24698432e92b9
#
_entry.id   18ec270d3c76ab40bef24698432e92b9
#
_cell.length_a   1.000
_cell.length_b   1.000
_cell.length_c   1.000
_cell.angle_alpha   90.00
_cell.angle_beta   90.00
_cell.angle_gamma   90.00
#
_symmetry.space_group_name_H-M   'P 1'
#
loop_
_entity.id
_entity.type
_entity.pdbx_description
1 polymer ?
#
loop_
_entity_poly.entity_id
_entity_poly.type
_entity_poly.pdbx_seq_one_letter_code
_entity_poly.pdbx_strand_id
1 'polypeptide(L)'
;DLSRVGKLCHENDALFHTDAVQGIAHFTFDLEQLPVDFLSAAAHKFHGPKGVGFSFVRKNSGLQPFIHGGSQERGLRAGTESVHNIVGMQKALELAYDNYEQEKTQVVELKAYFIKKIKELFPEAIFNGLSGIENKSTYTLINVALPIPTDKALMLDFHLDLKGIACSKGSACQSGSASGSHVLNEIQEPPVKDWPSLRFSFSIFNTKKEVDYLIEVFRDFIK
;
A
#
# COMPACT_ATOMS: atom_id res chain seq x y z
N ASP A 1 -14.50 4.43 -2.63
CA ASP A 1 -15.38 4.40 -3.82
C ASP A 1 -15.08 5.61 -4.71
N LEU A 2 -14.20 5.41 -5.71
CA LEU A 2 -13.76 6.48 -6.62
C LEU A 2 -14.92 7.02 -7.47
N SER A 3 -15.84 6.17 -7.87
CA SER A 3 -16.99 6.59 -8.69
C SER A 3 -17.87 7.57 -7.95
N ARG A 4 -18.15 7.28 -6.65
CA ARG A 4 -18.97 8.16 -5.81
C ARG A 4 -18.26 9.48 -5.52
N VAL A 5 -16.97 9.44 -5.17
CA VAL A 5 -16.18 10.63 -4.87
C VAL A 5 -16.08 11.53 -6.11
N GLY A 6 -15.75 10.95 -7.27
CA GLY A 6 -15.61 11.72 -8.49
C GLY A 6 -16.91 12.36 -8.96
N LYS A 7 -18.05 11.65 -8.85
CA LYS A 7 -19.37 12.25 -9.11
C LYS A 7 -19.66 13.44 -8.21
N LEU A 8 -19.40 13.29 -6.91
CA LEU A 8 -19.58 14.38 -5.95
C LEU A 8 -18.68 15.59 -6.25
N CYS A 9 -17.44 15.36 -6.68
CA CYS A 9 -16.55 16.44 -7.13
C CYS A 9 -17.13 17.17 -8.33
N HIS A 10 -17.51 16.43 -9.38
CA HIS A 10 -18.06 17.03 -10.60
C HIS A 10 -19.41 17.74 -10.38
N GLU A 11 -20.27 17.25 -9.49
CA GLU A 11 -21.50 17.93 -9.06
C GLU A 11 -21.23 19.27 -8.36
N ASN A 12 -20.00 19.50 -7.88
CA ASN A 12 -19.59 20.75 -7.21
C ASN A 12 -18.50 21.49 -8.00
N ASP A 13 -18.40 21.28 -9.32
CA ASP A 13 -17.43 21.92 -10.21
C ASP A 13 -15.97 21.75 -9.76
N ALA A 14 -15.66 20.65 -9.04
CA ALA A 14 -14.33 20.35 -8.55
C ALA A 14 -13.67 19.23 -9.39
N LEU A 15 -12.38 19.40 -9.67
CA LEU A 15 -11.57 18.36 -10.30
C LEU A 15 -11.22 17.27 -9.28
N PHE A 16 -11.18 16.01 -9.75
CA PHE A 16 -10.86 14.88 -8.91
C PHE A 16 -9.52 14.25 -9.30
N HIS A 17 -8.54 14.34 -8.40
CA HIS A 17 -7.29 13.58 -8.48
C HIS A 17 -7.30 12.42 -7.49
N THR A 18 -6.85 11.26 -7.93
CA THR A 18 -6.58 10.12 -7.04
C THR A 18 -5.11 9.72 -7.09
N ASP A 19 -4.49 9.57 -5.94
CA ASP A 19 -3.24 8.83 -5.80
C ASP A 19 -3.58 7.32 -5.88
N ALA A 20 -3.26 6.71 -7.02
CA ALA A 20 -3.48 5.29 -7.26
C ALA A 20 -2.16 4.47 -7.18
N VAL A 21 -1.13 5.01 -6.54
CA VAL A 21 0.18 4.35 -6.36
C VAL A 21 0.03 2.96 -5.72
N GLN A 22 -0.90 2.80 -4.79
CA GLN A 22 -1.21 1.51 -4.16
C GLN A 22 -2.39 0.77 -4.84
N GLY A 23 -2.95 1.32 -5.92
CA GLY A 23 -4.11 0.78 -6.61
C GLY A 23 -3.79 0.16 -7.96
N ILE A 24 -2.97 0.82 -8.76
CA ILE A 24 -2.57 0.32 -10.09
C ILE A 24 -1.89 -1.05 -9.96
N ALA A 25 -2.24 -1.95 -10.88
CA ALA A 25 -1.85 -3.36 -10.91
C ALA A 25 -2.44 -4.24 -9.78
N HIS A 26 -3.06 -3.64 -8.77
CA HIS A 26 -3.73 -4.36 -7.68
C HIS A 26 -5.26 -4.30 -7.77
N PHE A 27 -5.78 -3.40 -8.59
CA PHE A 27 -7.20 -3.25 -8.93
C PHE A 27 -7.33 -2.91 -10.41
N THR A 28 -8.49 -3.20 -10.98
CA THR A 28 -8.83 -2.80 -12.33
C THR A 28 -9.47 -1.42 -12.33
N PHE A 29 -9.04 -0.55 -13.24
CA PHE A 29 -9.55 0.80 -13.41
C PHE A 29 -10.06 0.97 -14.84
N ASP A 30 -11.35 1.23 -15.01
CA ASP A 30 -11.92 1.67 -16.27
C ASP A 30 -12.01 3.21 -16.26
N LEU A 31 -10.99 3.86 -16.81
CA LEU A 31 -10.89 5.31 -16.82
C LEU A 31 -11.86 6.00 -17.79
N GLU A 32 -12.56 5.25 -18.64
CA GLU A 32 -13.65 5.79 -19.45
C GLU A 32 -14.90 6.00 -18.61
N GLN A 33 -15.16 5.10 -17.66
CA GLN A 33 -16.34 5.14 -16.80
C GLN A 33 -16.10 5.84 -15.47
N LEU A 34 -14.86 5.80 -14.93
CA LEU A 34 -14.56 6.45 -13.67
C LEU A 34 -14.45 7.98 -13.85
N PRO A 35 -15.15 8.77 -13.06
CA PRO A 35 -15.10 10.24 -13.09
C PRO A 35 -13.85 10.76 -12.36
N VAL A 36 -12.67 10.40 -12.88
CA VAL A 36 -11.35 10.80 -12.37
C VAL A 36 -10.72 11.70 -13.41
N ASP A 37 -10.26 12.88 -13.01
CA ASP A 37 -9.59 13.84 -13.92
C ASP A 37 -8.09 13.60 -13.96
N PHE A 38 -7.50 13.20 -12.81
CA PHE A 38 -6.09 12.90 -12.68
C PHE A 38 -5.87 11.65 -11.84
N LEU A 39 -4.87 10.86 -12.22
CA LEU A 39 -4.45 9.69 -11.45
C LEU A 39 -2.93 9.60 -11.47
N SER A 40 -2.33 9.26 -10.34
CA SER A 40 -0.88 9.04 -10.22
C SER A 40 -0.56 7.60 -9.89
N ALA A 41 0.50 7.07 -10.52
CA ALA A 41 1.00 5.71 -10.29
C ALA A 41 2.53 5.69 -10.23
N ALA A 42 3.10 4.68 -9.57
CA ALA A 42 4.55 4.49 -9.45
C ALA A 42 4.93 3.03 -9.73
N ALA A 43 5.84 2.83 -10.67
CA ALA A 43 6.20 1.50 -11.17
C ALA A 43 6.72 0.54 -10.09
N HIS A 44 7.49 1.04 -9.12
CA HIS A 44 8.06 0.22 -8.05
C HIS A 44 7.03 -0.38 -7.08
N LYS A 45 5.76 -0.01 -7.19
CA LYS A 45 4.66 -0.59 -6.40
C LYS A 45 4.04 -1.84 -7.05
N PHE A 46 4.39 -2.09 -8.31
CA PHE A 46 4.00 -3.28 -9.06
C PHE A 46 5.21 -3.95 -9.75
N HIS A 47 6.32 -4.02 -9.02
CA HIS A 47 7.58 -4.70 -9.41
C HIS A 47 8.30 -4.08 -10.61
N GLY A 48 7.95 -2.87 -11.00
CA GLY A 48 8.66 -2.09 -12.02
C GLY A 48 9.86 -1.32 -11.44
N PRO A 49 10.60 -0.59 -12.29
CA PRO A 49 11.76 0.20 -11.87
C PRO A 49 11.41 1.32 -10.89
N LYS A 50 12.35 1.64 -9.99
CA LYS A 50 12.29 2.87 -9.19
C LYS A 50 12.57 4.09 -10.05
N GLY A 51 12.03 5.26 -9.66
CA GLY A 51 12.28 6.53 -10.32
C GLY A 51 11.42 6.78 -11.57
N VAL A 52 10.44 5.93 -11.84
CA VAL A 52 9.47 6.09 -12.93
C VAL A 52 8.06 5.82 -12.43
N GLY A 53 7.11 6.52 -13.00
CA GLY A 53 5.68 6.36 -12.80
C GLY A 53 4.94 7.02 -13.95
N PHE A 54 3.63 7.04 -13.89
CA PHE A 54 2.82 7.75 -14.86
C PHE A 54 1.71 8.54 -14.19
N SER A 55 1.25 9.56 -14.88
CA SER A 55 0.04 10.29 -14.54
C SER A 55 -0.98 10.14 -15.68
N PHE A 56 -2.21 9.75 -15.31
CA PHE A 56 -3.33 9.93 -16.21
C PHE A 56 -3.84 11.36 -16.07
N VAL A 57 -4.06 12.01 -17.21
CA VAL A 57 -4.62 13.35 -17.30
C VAL A 57 -5.81 13.31 -18.27
N ARG A 58 -7.00 13.58 -17.76
CA ARG A 58 -8.20 13.60 -18.60
C ARG A 58 -8.11 14.72 -19.62
N LYS A 59 -8.52 14.41 -20.85
CA LYS A 59 -8.55 15.41 -21.92
C LYS A 59 -9.43 16.58 -21.52
N ASN A 60 -8.95 17.79 -21.80
CA ASN A 60 -9.63 19.06 -21.48
C ASN A 60 -9.76 19.36 -19.96
N SER A 61 -8.95 18.75 -19.12
CA SER A 61 -8.91 19.03 -17.67
C SER A 61 -8.36 20.42 -17.31
N GLY A 62 -7.83 21.16 -18.31
CA GLY A 62 -7.25 22.49 -18.07
C GLY A 62 -5.84 22.46 -17.47
N LEU A 63 -5.22 21.27 -17.32
CA LEU A 63 -3.85 21.19 -16.78
C LEU A 63 -2.85 21.99 -17.64
N GLN A 64 -2.09 22.84 -16.98
CA GLN A 64 -0.99 23.59 -17.59
C GLN A 64 0.36 22.97 -17.19
N PRO A 65 1.37 23.01 -18.08
CA PRO A 65 2.70 22.53 -17.74
C PRO A 65 3.31 23.37 -16.61
N PHE A 66 3.90 22.67 -15.63
CA PHE A 66 4.65 23.32 -14.54
C PHE A 66 6.17 23.26 -14.79
N ILE A 67 6.66 22.23 -15.47
CA ILE A 67 8.05 22.08 -15.88
C ILE A 67 8.16 22.42 -17.35
N HIS A 68 8.72 23.60 -17.63
CA HIS A 68 8.84 24.15 -18.98
C HIS A 68 10.14 23.74 -19.68
N GLY A 69 10.14 23.71 -21.01
CA GLY A 69 11.29 23.36 -21.84
C GLY A 69 10.89 22.75 -23.18
N GLY A 70 11.39 21.56 -23.48
CA GLY A 70 11.03 20.81 -24.69
C GLY A 70 9.58 20.32 -24.70
N SER A 71 9.14 19.78 -25.84
CA SER A 71 7.76 19.34 -26.06
C SER A 71 7.44 17.90 -25.61
N GLN A 72 8.30 17.32 -24.74
CA GLN A 72 8.07 15.97 -24.22
C GLN A 72 6.72 15.90 -23.47
N GLU A 73 6.19 14.71 -23.31
CA GLU A 73 4.87 14.44 -22.69
C GLU A 73 3.77 15.34 -23.29
N ARG A 74 3.79 15.50 -24.60
CA ARG A 74 2.82 16.34 -25.35
C ARG A 74 2.80 17.81 -24.88
N GLY A 75 3.96 18.31 -24.40
CA GLY A 75 4.10 19.66 -23.89
C GLY A 75 3.69 19.84 -22.42
N LEU A 76 3.22 18.80 -21.75
CA LEU A 76 2.77 18.88 -20.35
C LEU A 76 3.93 18.80 -19.36
N ARG A 77 5.06 18.17 -19.74
CA ARG A 77 6.22 18.01 -18.87
C ARG A 77 7.49 17.88 -19.71
N ALA A 78 8.32 18.90 -19.67
CA ALA A 78 9.59 18.91 -20.40
C ALA A 78 10.65 18.02 -19.74
N GLY A 79 11.64 17.62 -20.51
CA GLY A 79 12.81 16.83 -20.10
C GLY A 79 12.90 15.52 -20.88
N THR A 80 14.13 15.06 -21.12
CA THR A 80 14.41 13.84 -21.89
C THR A 80 13.76 12.62 -21.23
N GLU A 81 13.12 11.79 -22.05
CA GLU A 81 12.42 10.59 -21.61
C GLU A 81 13.39 9.50 -21.12
N SER A 82 13.08 8.89 -19.99
CA SER A 82 13.82 7.75 -19.44
C SER A 82 13.33 6.45 -20.09
N VAL A 83 13.67 6.23 -21.36
CA VAL A 83 13.11 5.15 -22.19
C VAL A 83 13.24 3.76 -21.54
N HIS A 84 14.40 3.45 -20.97
CA HIS A 84 14.64 2.15 -20.32
C HIS A 84 13.72 1.94 -19.11
N ASN A 85 13.48 2.96 -18.32
CA ASN A 85 12.54 2.87 -17.17
C ASN A 85 11.09 2.78 -17.65
N ILE A 86 10.71 3.49 -18.71
CA ILE A 86 9.36 3.44 -19.28
C ILE A 86 9.08 2.04 -19.83
N VAL A 87 10.01 1.44 -20.58
CA VAL A 87 9.86 0.06 -21.09
C VAL A 87 9.80 -0.95 -19.94
N GLY A 88 10.62 -0.78 -18.89
CA GLY A 88 10.55 -1.62 -17.70
C GLY A 88 9.22 -1.49 -16.95
N MET A 89 8.68 -0.26 -16.84
CA MET A 89 7.36 -0.01 -16.25
C MET A 89 6.25 -0.65 -17.08
N GLN A 90 6.27 -0.49 -18.41
CA GLN A 90 5.32 -1.12 -19.32
C GLN A 90 5.30 -2.63 -19.11
N LYS A 91 6.48 -3.28 -19.13
CA LYS A 91 6.55 -4.72 -18.97
C LYS A 91 6.05 -5.20 -17.61
N ALA A 92 6.36 -4.48 -16.55
CA ALA A 92 5.84 -4.80 -15.21
C ALA A 92 4.31 -4.68 -15.14
N LEU A 93 3.73 -3.66 -15.77
CA LEU A 93 2.29 -3.44 -15.81
C LEU A 93 1.57 -4.53 -16.61
N GLU A 94 2.10 -4.91 -17.79
CA GLU A 94 1.59 -6.02 -18.59
C GLU A 94 1.56 -7.32 -17.78
N LEU A 95 2.68 -7.71 -17.17
CA LEU A 95 2.78 -8.92 -16.37
C LEU A 95 1.80 -8.93 -15.18
N ALA A 96 1.64 -7.79 -14.51
CA ALA A 96 0.74 -7.68 -13.38
C ALA A 96 -0.73 -7.86 -13.77
N TYR A 97 -1.16 -7.34 -14.92
CA TYR A 97 -2.55 -7.52 -15.38
C TYR A 97 -2.78 -8.88 -16.06
N ASP A 98 -1.79 -9.42 -16.76
CA ASP A 98 -1.87 -10.77 -17.38
C ASP A 98 -2.07 -11.87 -16.30
N ASN A 99 -1.47 -11.70 -15.12
CA ASN A 99 -1.55 -12.67 -14.02
C ASN A 99 -2.47 -12.22 -12.87
N TYR A 100 -3.20 -11.14 -13.04
CA TYR A 100 -3.95 -10.44 -11.97
C TYR A 100 -4.79 -11.34 -11.07
N GLU A 101 -5.68 -12.15 -11.65
CA GLU A 101 -6.61 -12.99 -10.87
C GLU A 101 -5.87 -14.09 -10.09
N GLN A 102 -4.84 -14.68 -10.68
CA GLN A 102 -4.02 -15.71 -10.01
C GLN A 102 -3.23 -15.13 -8.86
N GLU A 103 -2.53 -14.02 -9.10
CA GLU A 103 -1.71 -13.35 -8.08
C GLU A 103 -2.57 -12.82 -6.93
N LYS A 104 -3.70 -12.20 -7.24
CA LYS A 104 -4.65 -11.72 -6.25
C LYS A 104 -5.16 -12.84 -5.37
N THR A 105 -5.57 -13.97 -5.96
CA THR A 105 -6.05 -15.14 -5.20
C THR A 105 -4.98 -15.65 -4.23
N GLN A 106 -3.75 -15.83 -4.71
CA GLN A 106 -2.63 -16.29 -3.89
C GLN A 106 -2.37 -15.35 -2.70
N VAL A 107 -2.36 -14.03 -2.94
CA VAL A 107 -2.06 -13.06 -1.88
C VAL A 107 -3.22 -12.92 -0.90
N VAL A 108 -4.49 -13.00 -1.36
CA VAL A 108 -5.68 -13.04 -0.48
C VAL A 108 -5.61 -14.25 0.45
N GLU A 109 -5.31 -15.44 -0.08
CA GLU A 109 -5.15 -16.65 0.75
C GLU A 109 -4.02 -16.52 1.77
N LEU A 110 -2.90 -15.94 1.37
CA LEU A 110 -1.77 -15.71 2.28
C LEU A 110 -2.12 -14.71 3.39
N LYS A 111 -2.80 -13.62 3.05
CA LYS A 111 -3.29 -12.64 4.03
C LYS A 111 -4.28 -13.27 5.01
N ALA A 112 -5.22 -14.08 4.52
CA ALA A 112 -6.17 -14.80 5.37
C ALA A 112 -5.45 -15.78 6.33
N TYR A 113 -4.44 -16.49 5.82
CA TYR A 113 -3.58 -17.36 6.64
C TYR A 113 -2.84 -16.58 7.73
N PHE A 114 -2.26 -15.44 7.38
CA PHE A 114 -1.60 -14.54 8.33
C PHE A 114 -2.57 -14.08 9.44
N ILE A 115 -3.76 -13.62 9.09
CA ILE A 115 -4.78 -13.18 10.05
C ILE A 115 -5.13 -14.30 11.02
N LYS A 116 -5.34 -15.51 10.49
CA LYS A 116 -5.62 -16.69 11.31
C LYS A 116 -4.50 -16.95 12.31
N LYS A 117 -3.25 -16.99 11.84
CA LYS A 117 -2.07 -17.28 12.67
C LYS A 117 -1.82 -16.22 13.74
N ILE A 118 -2.00 -14.94 13.40
CA ILE A 118 -1.89 -13.85 14.38
C ILE A 118 -2.96 -14.00 15.47
N LYS A 119 -4.20 -14.30 15.11
CA LYS A 119 -5.28 -14.50 16.11
C LYS A 119 -5.11 -15.75 16.97
N GLU A 120 -4.49 -16.79 16.44
CA GLU A 120 -4.13 -17.98 17.22
C GLU A 120 -3.09 -17.66 18.30
N LEU A 121 -2.10 -16.81 18.01
CA LEU A 121 -1.05 -16.42 18.96
C LEU A 121 -1.47 -15.26 19.85
N PHE A 122 -2.17 -14.26 19.29
CA PHE A 122 -2.64 -13.05 19.94
C PHE A 122 -4.17 -12.91 19.76
N PRO A 123 -5.00 -13.57 20.59
CA PRO A 123 -6.46 -13.51 20.45
C PRO A 123 -7.03 -12.09 20.51
N GLU A 124 -6.39 -11.19 21.28
CA GLU A 124 -6.77 -9.78 21.46
C GLU A 124 -6.25 -8.86 20.35
N ALA A 125 -5.42 -9.35 19.41
CA ALA A 125 -4.86 -8.52 18.34
C ALA A 125 -5.96 -7.78 17.55
N ILE A 126 -5.76 -6.48 17.33
CA ILE A 126 -6.66 -5.60 16.59
C ILE A 126 -6.08 -5.28 15.22
N PHE A 127 -6.84 -5.58 14.18
CA PHE A 127 -6.49 -5.17 12.81
C PHE A 127 -7.02 -3.77 12.56
N ASN A 128 -6.10 -2.82 12.42
CA ASN A 128 -6.42 -1.40 12.35
C ASN A 128 -7.24 -1.03 11.11
N GLY A 129 -8.25 -0.20 11.30
CA GLY A 129 -9.21 0.18 10.29
C GLY A 129 -9.94 -1.03 9.72
N LEU A 130 -9.99 -1.14 8.41
CA LEU A 130 -10.62 -2.28 7.71
C LEU A 130 -9.60 -3.32 7.25
N SER A 131 -8.33 -3.24 7.67
CA SER A 131 -7.24 -4.05 7.11
C SER A 131 -7.40 -5.56 7.33
N GLY A 132 -8.13 -5.97 8.36
CA GLY A 132 -8.46 -7.37 8.66
C GLY A 132 -9.75 -7.88 8.00
N ILE A 133 -10.48 -7.03 7.27
CA ILE A 133 -11.77 -7.39 6.66
C ILE A 133 -11.57 -7.62 5.17
N GLU A 134 -11.84 -8.85 4.74
CA GLU A 134 -11.80 -9.22 3.34
C GLU A 134 -12.75 -8.34 2.51
N ASN A 135 -12.37 -8.00 1.29
CA ASN A 135 -13.11 -7.18 0.34
C ASN A 135 -13.39 -5.72 0.78
N LYS A 136 -12.90 -5.28 1.95
CA LYS A 136 -13.02 -3.88 2.42
C LYS A 136 -11.68 -3.17 2.56
N SER A 137 -10.58 -3.86 2.28
CA SER A 137 -9.22 -3.33 2.30
C SER A 137 -8.40 -3.88 1.16
N THR A 138 -7.24 -3.27 0.89
CA THR A 138 -6.29 -3.87 -0.04
C THR A 138 -5.85 -5.26 0.43
N TYR A 139 -5.72 -6.18 -0.50
CA TYR A 139 -5.27 -7.54 -0.19
C TYR A 139 -3.75 -7.63 0.06
N THR A 140 -3.00 -6.63 -0.39
CA THR A 140 -1.53 -6.61 -0.31
C THR A 140 -0.97 -6.11 1.02
N LEU A 141 -1.82 -5.66 1.96
CA LEU A 141 -1.37 -5.01 3.18
C LEU A 141 -2.27 -5.34 4.37
N ILE A 142 -1.66 -5.43 5.53
CA ILE A 142 -2.35 -5.49 6.83
C ILE A 142 -1.64 -4.58 7.84
N ASN A 143 -2.41 -3.97 8.71
CA ASN A 143 -1.90 -3.24 9.87
C ASN A 143 -2.53 -3.84 11.13
N VAL A 144 -1.71 -4.26 12.07
CA VAL A 144 -2.15 -4.96 13.28
C VAL A 144 -1.51 -4.38 14.52
N ALA A 145 -2.33 -4.06 15.52
CA ALA A 145 -1.92 -3.74 16.88
C ALA A 145 -1.84 -5.03 17.69
N LEU A 146 -0.70 -5.26 18.34
CA LEU A 146 -0.43 -6.49 19.09
C LEU A 146 -0.42 -6.21 20.59
N PRO A 147 -1.08 -7.03 21.44
CA PRO A 147 -1.12 -6.87 22.89
C PRO A 147 0.23 -7.24 23.52
N ILE A 148 1.26 -6.47 23.18
CA ILE A 148 2.62 -6.63 23.68
C ILE A 148 2.90 -5.46 24.64
N PRO A 149 3.39 -5.71 25.88
CA PRO A 149 3.72 -4.66 26.84
C PRO A 149 4.69 -3.63 26.27
N THR A 150 4.53 -2.37 26.69
CA THR A 150 5.27 -1.22 26.13
C THR A 150 6.80 -1.35 26.30
N ASP A 151 7.27 -1.94 27.38
CA ASP A 151 8.69 -2.20 27.62
C ASP A 151 9.30 -3.15 26.57
N LYS A 152 8.60 -4.24 26.23
CA LYS A 152 9.00 -5.14 25.14
C LYS A 152 8.76 -4.52 23.76
N ALA A 153 7.71 -3.74 23.59
CA ALA A 153 7.34 -3.13 22.30
C ALA A 153 8.43 -2.22 21.70
N LEU A 154 9.25 -1.58 22.54
CA LEU A 154 10.37 -0.73 22.11
C LEU A 154 11.44 -1.50 21.31
N MET A 155 11.62 -2.78 21.63
CA MET A 155 12.65 -3.63 21.00
C MET A 155 12.10 -4.51 19.89
N LEU A 156 10.77 -4.49 19.66
CA LEU A 156 10.10 -5.44 18.78
C LEU A 156 10.55 -5.33 17.33
N ASP A 157 10.58 -4.14 16.76
CA ASP A 157 11.02 -3.89 15.39
C ASP A 157 12.49 -4.25 15.18
N PHE A 158 13.36 -3.88 16.12
CA PHE A 158 14.77 -4.27 16.10
C PHE A 158 14.95 -5.80 16.19
N HIS A 159 14.16 -6.46 17.03
CA HIS A 159 14.19 -7.92 17.13
C HIS A 159 13.75 -8.59 15.82
N LEU A 160 12.68 -8.09 15.20
CA LEU A 160 12.20 -8.60 13.92
C LEU A 160 13.24 -8.40 12.81
N ASP A 161 13.86 -7.22 12.74
CA ASP A 161 14.92 -6.92 11.76
C ASP A 161 16.13 -7.84 11.93
N LEU A 162 16.59 -8.08 13.14
CA LEU A 162 17.67 -9.05 13.43
C LEU A 162 17.33 -10.49 13.02
N LYS A 163 16.03 -10.83 12.96
CA LYS A 163 15.54 -12.12 12.48
C LYS A 163 15.26 -12.12 10.97
N GLY A 164 15.62 -11.05 10.25
CA GLY A 164 15.41 -10.92 8.82
C GLY A 164 13.96 -10.67 8.41
N ILE A 165 13.12 -10.18 9.32
CA ILE A 165 11.71 -9.88 9.08
C ILE A 165 11.56 -8.37 8.88
N ALA A 166 11.34 -7.96 7.63
CA ALA A 166 11.09 -6.58 7.27
C ALA A 166 9.60 -6.23 7.43
N CYS A 167 9.27 -5.42 8.39
CA CYS A 167 7.95 -4.82 8.56
C CYS A 167 8.08 -3.32 8.81
N SER A 168 6.97 -2.59 8.88
CA SER A 168 7.00 -1.15 9.12
C SER A 168 6.21 -0.79 10.36
N LYS A 169 6.74 0.15 11.16
CA LYS A 169 6.01 0.88 12.20
C LYS A 169 5.38 2.14 11.58
N GLY A 170 4.15 2.46 11.93
CA GLY A 170 3.49 3.70 11.53
C GLY A 170 3.21 3.81 10.02
N SER A 171 3.23 5.04 9.50
CA SER A 171 3.07 5.33 8.06
C SER A 171 4.40 5.22 7.32
N ALA A 172 4.35 4.83 6.03
CA ALA A 172 5.55 4.69 5.20
C ALA A 172 6.35 6.01 5.06
N CYS A 173 5.65 7.15 5.11
CA CYS A 173 6.26 8.49 4.97
C CYS A 173 6.91 9.00 6.27
N GLN A 174 6.68 8.34 7.40
CA GLN A 174 7.20 8.73 8.72
C GLN A 174 8.16 7.66 9.32
N SER A 175 8.71 6.78 8.47
CA SER A 175 9.76 5.85 8.88
C SER A 175 10.96 6.65 9.40
N GLY A 176 11.13 6.71 10.73
CA GLY A 176 12.17 7.50 11.39
C GLY A 176 11.65 8.55 12.38
N SER A 177 10.34 8.83 12.44
CA SER A 177 9.79 9.67 13.51
C SER A 177 9.44 8.84 14.76
N ALA A 178 9.84 9.33 15.93
CA ALA A 178 9.52 8.71 17.22
C ALA A 178 8.03 8.81 17.60
N SER A 179 7.23 9.58 16.86
CA SER A 179 5.85 9.96 17.23
C SER A 179 4.75 9.00 16.79
N GLY A 180 5.09 7.85 16.19
CA GLY A 180 4.08 6.90 15.70
C GLY A 180 3.24 7.43 14.52
N SER A 181 2.12 6.77 14.21
CA SER A 181 1.22 7.19 13.15
C SER A 181 0.15 8.14 13.71
N HIS A 182 0.12 9.38 13.21
CA HIS A 182 -0.93 10.35 13.57
C HIS A 182 -2.34 9.83 13.25
N VAL A 183 -2.49 9.03 12.17
CA VAL A 183 -3.78 8.41 11.81
C VAL A 183 -4.21 7.38 12.86
N LEU A 184 -3.29 6.48 13.26
CA LEU A 184 -3.62 5.45 14.26
C LEU A 184 -3.95 6.10 15.62
N ASN A 185 -3.26 7.17 15.97
CA ASN A 185 -3.52 7.91 17.20
C ASN A 185 -4.95 8.49 17.30
N GLU A 186 -5.57 8.79 16.15
CA GLU A 186 -6.93 9.32 16.09
C GLU A 186 -8.02 8.23 16.00
N ILE A 187 -7.68 7.03 15.54
CA ILE A 187 -8.66 5.96 15.35
C ILE A 187 -8.58 4.84 16.41
N GLN A 188 -7.55 4.84 17.24
CA GLN A 188 -7.37 3.84 18.29
C GLN A 188 -7.75 4.40 19.66
N GLU A 189 -8.41 3.57 20.46
CA GLU A 189 -8.72 3.84 21.86
C GLU A 189 -7.81 3.03 22.79
N PRO A 190 -7.56 3.46 24.04
CA PRO A 190 -6.87 2.65 25.03
C PRO A 190 -7.63 1.32 25.29
N PRO A 191 -6.94 0.20 25.52
CA PRO A 191 -5.47 0.06 25.61
C PRO A 191 -4.76 -0.10 24.27
N VAL A 192 -5.48 -0.21 23.14
CA VAL A 192 -4.93 -0.54 21.81
C VAL A 192 -3.97 0.55 21.33
N LYS A 193 -4.20 1.80 21.70
CA LYS A 193 -3.36 2.95 21.38
C LYS A 193 -1.91 2.80 21.92
N ASP A 194 -1.75 2.06 23.01
CA ASP A 194 -0.45 1.83 23.65
C ASP A 194 0.26 0.58 23.10
N TRP A 195 -0.42 -0.21 22.27
CA TRP A 195 0.15 -1.41 21.67
C TRP A 195 0.98 -1.10 20.43
N PRO A 196 2.08 -1.84 20.18
CA PRO A 196 2.82 -1.69 18.94
C PRO A 196 1.96 -2.07 17.75
N SER A 197 1.82 -1.14 16.80
CA SER A 197 1.14 -1.37 15.53
C SER A 197 2.16 -1.62 14.43
N LEU A 198 2.11 -2.80 13.83
CA LEU A 198 2.98 -3.22 12.73
C LEU A 198 2.20 -3.36 11.44
N ARG A 199 2.84 -2.91 10.34
CA ARG A 199 2.31 -3.06 8.99
C ARG A 199 3.12 -4.10 8.23
N PHE A 200 2.42 -5.12 7.75
CA PHE A 200 2.97 -6.15 6.87
C PHE A 200 2.44 -5.97 5.45
N SER A 201 3.30 -6.14 4.47
CA SER A 201 2.95 -6.10 3.05
C SER A 201 3.20 -7.46 2.43
N PHE A 202 2.29 -7.90 1.57
CA PHE A 202 2.34 -9.18 0.89
C PHE A 202 2.50 -9.02 -0.61
N SER A 203 3.20 -9.95 -1.22
CA SER A 203 3.33 -10.10 -2.65
C SER A 203 3.28 -11.58 -3.04
N ILE A 204 3.27 -11.85 -4.34
CA ILE A 204 3.33 -13.22 -4.89
C ILE A 204 4.59 -14.00 -4.48
N PHE A 205 5.63 -13.32 -4.02
CA PHE A 205 6.88 -13.95 -3.59
C PHE A 205 6.85 -14.43 -2.14
N ASN A 206 5.83 -14.04 -1.36
CA ASN A 206 5.73 -14.48 0.01
C ASN A 206 5.03 -15.85 0.14
N THR A 207 5.36 -16.57 1.20
CA THR A 207 4.93 -17.94 1.43
C THR A 207 4.31 -18.12 2.81
N LYS A 208 3.49 -19.19 2.97
CA LYS A 208 2.97 -19.60 4.29
C LYS A 208 4.09 -19.96 5.27
N LYS A 209 5.24 -20.48 4.77
CA LYS A 209 6.40 -20.79 5.63
C LYS A 209 7.01 -19.54 6.26
N GLU A 210 7.05 -18.41 5.54
CA GLU A 210 7.52 -17.14 6.10
C GLU A 210 6.55 -16.62 7.16
N VAL A 211 5.24 -16.80 6.97
CA VAL A 211 4.25 -16.49 8.01
C VAL A 211 4.46 -17.37 9.25
N ASP A 212 4.64 -18.67 9.08
CA ASP A 212 4.91 -19.58 10.20
C ASP A 212 6.19 -19.20 10.95
N TYR A 213 7.26 -18.84 10.22
CA TYR A 213 8.50 -18.33 10.81
C TYR A 213 8.28 -17.04 11.62
N LEU A 214 7.53 -16.09 11.10
CA LEU A 214 7.16 -14.88 11.85
C LEU A 214 6.44 -15.21 13.16
N ILE A 215 5.50 -16.18 13.13
CA ILE A 215 4.78 -16.62 14.34
C ILE A 215 5.72 -17.26 15.36
N GLU A 216 6.70 -18.04 14.92
CA GLU A 216 7.73 -18.60 15.81
C GLU A 216 8.55 -17.49 16.47
N VAL A 217 9.00 -16.51 15.68
CA VAL A 217 9.75 -15.35 16.19
C VAL A 217 8.93 -14.54 17.19
N PHE A 218 7.65 -14.30 16.94
CA PHE A 218 6.77 -13.65 17.92
C PHE A 218 6.62 -14.46 19.20
N ARG A 219 6.41 -15.78 19.07
CA ARG A 219 6.26 -16.68 20.23
C ARG A 219 7.51 -16.65 21.12
N ASP A 220 8.70 -16.59 20.53
CA ASP A 220 9.95 -16.53 21.29
C ASP A 220 10.16 -15.15 21.92
N PHE A 221 9.73 -14.09 21.25
CA PHE A 221 9.83 -12.72 21.77
C PHE A 221 8.95 -12.45 22.98
N ILE A 222 7.76 -13.05 23.06
CA ILE A 222 6.80 -12.81 24.14
C ILE A 222 7.06 -13.68 25.39
N LYS A 223 7.88 -14.75 25.30
CA LYS A 223 8.34 -15.55 26.45
C LYS A 223 9.25 -14.70 27.35
#